data_5f3649598448988446e4ab504dd846df
#
_entry.id   5f3649598448988446e4ab504dd846df
#
_cell.length_a   1.000
_cell.length_b   1.000
_cell.length_c   1.000
_cell.angle_alpha   90.00
_cell.angle_beta   90.00
_cell.angle_gamma   90.00
#
_symmetry.space_group_name_H-M   'P 1'
#
loop_
_entity.id
_entity.type
_entity.pdbx_description
1 polymer ?
#
loop_
_entity_poly.entity_id
_entity_poly.type
_entity_poly.pdbx_seq_one_letter_code
_entity_poly.pdbx_strand_id
1 'polypeptide(L)'
;MFLRPLFLPVSLLFCGLLQAEDWSFSKDIRPLLSDACYHCHGPDSKAREGKLRLDDRSTALKAGILTNGEMIERLLSKDPDERMPPPDSKRVLRPKDRAKLVQWLKAGADWPEDDRHWAFVPPVKPALPEVKNKKWAKGAIDRFILSRLEKEGLKPSPEADKYVLLRRVTFDLAGLPPTPEEIEEFLTDQSEDAYERVVDRLLSSPHYGEQIASYWLDAARYADTDGYQNDRIRYMWVWRDWVIRALNDNMPFDRFILEQMAGDLLPRRNFMTQVASGYNWNHRINSEGGSIPDEWIVEYVADRVETLGTTFLGLTLNCSLCHDH
;
A
#
# COMPACT_ATOMS: atom_id res chain seq x y z
N MET A 1 83.37 -0.86 -2.91
CA MET A 1 82.59 -1.77 -3.78
C MET A 1 81.13 -1.74 -3.21
N PHE A 2 80.34 -0.77 -3.66
CA PHE A 2 79.03 -0.52 -3.14
C PHE A 2 77.96 -1.08 -4.11
N LEU A 3 77.21 -2.09 -3.66
CA LEU A 3 76.06 -2.65 -4.40
C LEU A 3 74.83 -1.73 -4.18
N ARG A 4 74.28 -1.19 -5.27
CA ARG A 4 72.97 -0.50 -5.30
C ARG A 4 71.87 -1.54 -5.45
N PRO A 5 70.75 -1.46 -4.68
CA PRO A 5 69.59 -2.26 -4.93
C PRO A 5 68.77 -1.68 -6.07
N LEU A 6 68.40 -2.57 -7.02
CA LEU A 6 67.39 -2.28 -8.10
C LEU A 6 65.99 -2.27 -7.50
N PHE A 7 65.33 -1.12 -7.55
CA PHE A 7 63.92 -1.02 -7.28
C PHE A 7 63.14 -1.27 -8.60
N LEU A 8 62.41 -2.37 -8.67
CA LEU A 8 61.37 -2.60 -9.70
C LEU A 8 60.09 -1.94 -9.27
N PRO A 9 59.41 -1.14 -10.13
CA PRO A 9 58.09 -0.59 -9.81
C PRO A 9 57.02 -1.71 -9.96
N VAL A 10 56.37 -2.07 -8.87
CA VAL A 10 55.16 -2.88 -8.88
C VAL A 10 54.01 -1.99 -9.37
N SER A 11 53.62 -2.12 -10.62
CA SER A 11 52.40 -1.56 -11.16
C SER A 11 51.20 -2.29 -10.56
N LEU A 12 50.59 -1.72 -9.55
CA LEU A 12 49.25 -2.11 -9.06
C LEU A 12 48.22 -1.79 -10.15
N LEU A 13 47.83 -2.78 -10.93
CA LEU A 13 46.61 -2.75 -11.72
C LEU A 13 45.44 -2.64 -10.76
N PHE A 14 44.92 -1.44 -10.58
CA PHE A 14 43.62 -1.21 -9.97
C PHE A 14 42.54 -1.70 -10.96
N CYS A 15 42.22 -2.99 -10.86
CA CYS A 15 41.00 -3.52 -11.48
C CYS A 15 39.81 -2.95 -10.70
N GLY A 16 39.28 -1.85 -11.18
CA GLY A 16 38.05 -1.28 -10.65
C GLY A 16 36.94 -2.31 -10.83
N LEU A 17 36.60 -3.01 -9.77
CA LEU A 17 35.33 -3.73 -9.68
C LEU A 17 34.24 -2.71 -9.90
N LEU A 18 33.69 -2.65 -11.12
CA LEU A 18 32.39 -2.08 -11.40
C LEU A 18 31.41 -2.87 -10.52
N GLN A 19 31.09 -2.33 -9.36
CA GLN A 19 29.94 -2.82 -8.59
C GLN A 19 28.73 -2.68 -9.51
N ALA A 20 28.20 -3.80 -9.97
CA ALA A 20 26.88 -3.81 -10.58
C ALA A 20 25.92 -3.25 -9.54
N GLU A 21 25.37 -2.08 -9.79
CA GLU A 21 24.28 -1.54 -8.97
C GLU A 21 23.15 -2.56 -9.01
N ASP A 22 22.75 -3.05 -7.87
CA ASP A 22 21.72 -4.07 -7.70
C ASP A 22 20.33 -3.41 -7.90
N TRP A 23 19.95 -3.22 -9.16
CA TRP A 23 18.68 -2.56 -9.50
C TRP A 23 17.54 -3.53 -9.43
N SER A 24 16.49 -3.12 -8.73
CA SER A 24 15.20 -3.81 -8.77
C SER A 24 14.41 -3.35 -9.99
N PHE A 25 14.07 -4.30 -10.88
CA PHE A 25 13.23 -3.97 -12.05
C PHE A 25 11.96 -3.21 -11.64
N SER A 26 11.21 -3.71 -10.67
CA SER A 26 9.94 -3.12 -10.24
C SER A 26 10.08 -1.73 -9.60
N LYS A 27 11.20 -1.45 -8.92
CA LYS A 27 11.42 -0.16 -8.23
C LYS A 27 12.17 0.86 -9.08
N ASP A 28 13.11 0.39 -9.90
CA ASP A 28 14.08 1.26 -10.56
C ASP A 28 13.85 1.40 -12.06
N ILE A 29 13.38 0.35 -12.73
CA ILE A 29 13.27 0.29 -14.20
C ILE A 29 11.84 0.44 -14.67
N ARG A 30 10.89 -0.35 -14.11
CA ARG A 30 9.48 -0.27 -14.51
C ARG A 30 8.89 1.13 -14.42
N PRO A 31 9.11 1.95 -13.35
CA PRO A 31 8.60 3.32 -13.32
C PRO A 31 9.09 4.18 -14.48
N LEU A 32 10.35 4.01 -14.90
CA LEU A 32 10.91 4.74 -16.03
C LEU A 32 10.28 4.32 -17.37
N LEU A 33 10.06 3.00 -17.56
CA LEU A 33 9.35 2.49 -18.73
C LEU A 33 7.89 2.93 -18.76
N SER A 34 7.22 2.88 -17.62
CA SER A 34 5.82 3.30 -17.48
C SER A 34 5.64 4.77 -17.83
N ASP A 35 6.49 5.64 -17.29
CA ASP A 35 6.38 7.07 -17.46
C ASP A 35 6.76 7.55 -18.88
N ALA A 36 7.79 6.93 -19.47
CA ALA A 36 8.36 7.38 -20.73
C ALA A 36 7.92 6.57 -21.97
N CYS A 37 7.54 5.29 -21.80
CA CYS A 37 7.39 4.37 -22.93
C CYS A 37 5.96 3.77 -23.06
N TYR A 38 5.27 3.46 -21.95
CA TYR A 38 4.00 2.70 -21.99
C TYR A 38 2.85 3.46 -22.66
N HIS A 39 2.93 4.77 -22.77
CA HIS A 39 1.91 5.54 -23.51
C HIS A 39 1.79 5.08 -24.97
N CYS A 40 2.95 4.85 -25.65
CA CYS A 40 3.00 4.38 -27.04
C CYS A 40 3.33 2.90 -27.16
N HIS A 41 3.91 2.28 -26.12
CA HIS A 41 4.34 0.87 -26.13
C HIS A 41 3.79 0.09 -24.94
N GLY A 42 2.57 0.40 -24.51
CA GLY A 42 1.90 -0.18 -23.36
C GLY A 42 0.66 -1.01 -23.70
N PRO A 43 -0.23 -1.20 -22.69
CA PRO A 43 -1.40 -2.07 -22.82
C PRO A 43 -2.46 -1.52 -23.76
N ASP A 44 -2.60 -0.19 -23.89
CA ASP A 44 -3.62 0.41 -24.75
C ASP A 44 -3.38 0.11 -26.23
N SER A 45 -4.24 -0.73 -26.80
CA SER A 45 -4.13 -1.14 -28.20
C SER A 45 -4.43 -0.02 -29.19
N LYS A 46 -5.14 1.05 -28.77
CA LYS A 46 -5.49 2.18 -29.64
C LYS A 46 -4.35 3.20 -29.71
N ALA A 47 -3.62 3.39 -28.62
CA ALA A 47 -2.48 4.29 -28.56
C ALA A 47 -1.15 3.61 -28.95
N ARG A 48 -1.15 2.28 -29.13
CA ARG A 48 0.07 1.50 -29.34
C ARG A 48 0.68 1.73 -30.70
N GLU A 49 1.94 2.11 -30.70
CA GLU A 49 2.75 2.32 -31.89
C GLU A 49 3.74 1.17 -32.12
N GLY A 50 4.10 0.93 -33.38
CA GLY A 50 5.10 -0.07 -33.75
C GLY A 50 4.78 -1.53 -33.38
N LYS A 51 3.55 -1.85 -32.93
CA LYS A 51 3.14 -3.15 -32.40
C LYS A 51 4.00 -3.67 -31.24
N LEU A 52 4.77 -2.79 -30.62
CA LEU A 52 5.69 -3.12 -29.54
C LEU A 52 4.98 -2.96 -28.16
N ARG A 53 5.22 -3.91 -27.26
CA ARG A 53 4.79 -3.86 -25.87
C ARG A 53 6.01 -3.94 -24.95
N LEU A 54 6.25 -2.87 -24.20
CA LEU A 54 7.29 -2.79 -23.17
C LEU A 54 6.74 -2.95 -21.75
N ASP A 55 5.43 -3.12 -21.62
CA ASP A 55 4.73 -3.43 -20.38
C ASP A 55 4.57 -4.95 -20.14
N ASP A 56 4.79 -5.76 -21.17
CA ASP A 56 4.69 -7.22 -21.13
C ASP A 56 6.03 -7.86 -21.46
N ARG A 57 6.62 -8.55 -20.47
CA ARG A 57 7.93 -9.20 -20.58
C ARG A 57 8.02 -10.14 -21.78
N SER A 58 7.00 -10.98 -21.94
CA SER A 58 7.02 -12.02 -22.98
C SER A 58 7.05 -11.42 -24.39
N THR A 59 6.29 -10.36 -24.59
CA THR A 59 6.23 -9.64 -25.87
C THR A 59 7.50 -8.84 -26.12
N ALA A 60 8.04 -8.15 -25.13
CA ALA A 60 9.29 -7.40 -25.24
C ALA A 60 10.49 -8.31 -25.58
N LEU A 61 10.58 -9.48 -24.95
CA LEU A 61 11.62 -10.47 -25.23
C LEU A 61 11.47 -11.08 -26.64
N LYS A 62 10.25 -11.42 -27.07
CA LYS A 62 9.99 -11.93 -28.43
C LYS A 62 10.31 -10.90 -29.52
N ALA A 63 10.13 -9.62 -29.25
CA ALA A 63 10.52 -8.54 -30.15
C ALA A 63 12.04 -8.38 -30.29
N GLY A 64 12.81 -8.94 -29.35
CA GLY A 64 14.28 -8.87 -29.34
C GLY A 64 14.86 -7.49 -29.00
N ILE A 65 14.03 -6.48 -28.82
CA ILE A 65 14.45 -5.07 -28.66
C ILE A 65 15.27 -4.80 -27.41
N LEU A 66 15.13 -5.64 -26.40
CA LEU A 66 15.88 -5.52 -25.14
C LEU A 66 17.33 -6.04 -25.28
N THR A 67 17.60 -6.89 -26.28
CA THR A 67 18.87 -7.61 -26.41
C THR A 67 19.64 -7.32 -27.69
N ASN A 68 18.96 -6.81 -28.73
CA ASN A 68 19.60 -6.51 -30.03
C ASN A 68 20.32 -5.15 -30.11
N GLY A 69 20.25 -4.33 -29.05
CA GLY A 69 20.86 -3.01 -28.98
C GLY A 69 20.02 -1.88 -29.55
N GLU A 70 18.95 -2.15 -30.28
CA GLU A 70 18.10 -1.14 -30.92
C GLU A 70 17.51 -0.14 -29.92
N MET A 71 17.04 -0.62 -28.76
CA MET A 71 16.51 0.28 -27.73
C MET A 71 17.58 1.24 -27.20
N ILE A 72 18.84 0.79 -27.08
CA ILE A 72 19.96 1.65 -26.67
C ILE A 72 20.23 2.72 -27.73
N GLU A 73 20.25 2.34 -29.00
CA GLU A 73 20.46 3.26 -30.11
C GLU A 73 19.42 4.36 -30.13
N ARG A 74 18.12 3.98 -30.02
CA ARG A 74 17.00 4.94 -29.97
C ARG A 74 17.04 5.84 -28.73
N LEU A 75 17.42 5.33 -27.58
CA LEU A 75 17.57 6.11 -26.35
C LEU A 75 18.69 7.15 -26.46
N LEU A 76 19.76 6.87 -27.24
CA LEU A 76 20.93 7.71 -27.39
C LEU A 76 20.94 8.53 -28.68
N SER A 77 20.02 8.29 -29.62
CA SER A 77 19.95 9.01 -30.89
C SER A 77 19.79 10.50 -30.67
N LYS A 78 20.49 11.26 -31.50
CA LYS A 78 20.35 12.73 -31.62
C LYS A 78 19.35 13.14 -32.71
N ASP A 79 19.00 12.18 -33.58
CA ASP A 79 18.01 12.37 -34.62
C ASP A 79 16.60 12.39 -33.98
N PRO A 80 15.82 13.49 -34.16
CA PRO A 80 14.48 13.59 -33.63
C PRO A 80 13.52 12.47 -34.09
N ASP A 81 13.70 11.96 -35.32
CA ASP A 81 12.84 10.94 -35.92
C ASP A 81 13.16 9.53 -35.42
N GLU A 82 14.34 9.32 -34.91
CA GLU A 82 14.76 8.00 -34.35
C GLU A 82 14.73 7.94 -32.83
N ARG A 83 14.83 9.10 -32.19
CA ARG A 83 14.99 9.20 -30.75
C ARG A 83 13.73 8.78 -30.00
N MET A 84 13.92 7.98 -28.94
CA MET A 84 12.86 7.60 -28.00
C MET A 84 13.15 8.11 -26.57
N PRO A 85 12.14 8.68 -25.89
CA PRO A 85 10.84 9.12 -26.41
C PRO A 85 10.99 10.22 -27.47
N PRO A 86 10.05 10.31 -28.45
CA PRO A 86 10.05 11.37 -29.46
C PRO A 86 9.95 12.76 -28.79
N PRO A 87 10.61 13.78 -29.30
CA PRO A 87 10.61 15.12 -28.70
C PRO A 87 9.21 15.77 -28.60
N ASP A 88 8.32 15.46 -29.51
CA ASP A 88 6.95 15.97 -29.59
C ASP A 88 5.98 15.26 -28.65
N SER A 89 6.35 14.08 -28.15
CA SER A 89 5.52 13.28 -27.21
C SER A 89 5.31 13.94 -25.86
N LYS A 90 6.02 15.03 -25.53
CA LYS A 90 6.06 15.70 -24.22
C LYS A 90 6.51 14.78 -23.06
N ARG A 91 7.02 13.57 -23.35
CA ARG A 91 7.57 12.63 -22.38
C ARG A 91 9.06 12.86 -22.23
N VAL A 92 9.49 13.35 -21.07
CA VAL A 92 10.89 13.74 -20.83
C VAL A 92 11.59 12.69 -19.99
N LEU A 93 12.52 11.96 -20.64
CA LEU A 93 13.44 11.09 -19.93
C LEU A 93 14.68 11.88 -19.49
N ARG A 94 14.83 12.13 -18.19
CA ARG A 94 15.97 12.89 -17.65
C ARG A 94 17.29 12.18 -17.96
N PRO A 95 18.40 12.91 -18.12
CA PRO A 95 19.70 12.32 -18.46
C PRO A 95 20.12 11.16 -17.54
N LYS A 96 19.90 11.27 -16.22
CA LYS A 96 20.20 10.22 -15.24
C LYS A 96 19.33 8.98 -15.44
N ASP A 97 18.06 9.16 -15.75
CA ASP A 97 17.11 8.06 -15.91
C ASP A 97 17.36 7.33 -17.23
N ARG A 98 17.75 8.07 -18.29
CA ARG A 98 18.23 7.51 -19.55
C ARG A 98 19.51 6.68 -19.36
N ALA A 99 20.47 7.21 -18.59
CA ALA A 99 21.69 6.49 -18.29
C ALA A 99 21.40 5.18 -17.53
N LYS A 100 20.47 5.20 -16.58
CA LYS A 100 20.02 4.02 -15.82
C LYS A 100 19.42 2.96 -16.77
N LEU A 101 18.51 3.33 -17.66
CA LEU A 101 17.92 2.41 -18.64
C LEU A 101 18.99 1.81 -19.57
N VAL A 102 19.93 2.62 -20.07
CA VAL A 102 21.03 2.15 -20.92
C VAL A 102 21.93 1.16 -20.17
N GLN A 103 22.23 1.41 -18.91
CA GLN A 103 23.04 0.50 -18.10
C GLN A 103 22.30 -0.81 -17.84
N TRP A 104 21.01 -0.76 -17.50
CA TRP A 104 20.16 -1.95 -17.34
C TRP A 104 20.14 -2.80 -18.62
N LEU A 105 19.92 -2.18 -19.79
CA LEU A 105 19.95 -2.88 -21.08
C LEU A 105 21.31 -3.53 -21.36
N LYS A 106 22.42 -2.82 -21.08
CA LYS A 106 23.78 -3.33 -21.25
C LYS A 106 24.12 -4.48 -20.28
N ALA A 107 23.50 -4.49 -19.10
CA ALA A 107 23.63 -5.55 -18.12
C ALA A 107 22.81 -6.81 -18.47
N GLY A 108 22.10 -6.81 -19.61
CA GLY A 108 21.30 -7.96 -20.08
C GLY A 108 19.80 -7.81 -19.87
N ALA A 109 19.34 -6.61 -19.48
CA ALA A 109 17.93 -6.28 -19.30
C ALA A 109 17.21 -7.29 -18.38
N ASP A 110 17.78 -7.52 -17.19
CA ASP A 110 17.20 -8.46 -16.23
C ASP A 110 15.77 -8.00 -15.86
N TRP A 111 14.82 -8.81 -16.29
CA TRP A 111 13.41 -8.62 -16.07
C TRP A 111 12.85 -9.91 -15.46
N PRO A 112 12.49 -9.90 -14.17
CA PRO A 112 12.01 -11.11 -13.49
C PRO A 112 10.76 -11.69 -14.15
N GLU A 113 10.60 -13.00 -14.12
CA GLU A 113 9.39 -13.67 -14.62
C GLU A 113 8.14 -13.24 -13.86
N ASP A 114 8.26 -13.11 -12.55
CA ASP A 114 7.21 -12.57 -11.68
C ASP A 114 7.61 -11.18 -11.21
N ASP A 115 7.13 -10.17 -11.93
CA ASP A 115 7.33 -8.77 -11.62
C ASP A 115 6.08 -8.11 -11.02
N ARG A 116 5.13 -8.95 -10.56
CA ARG A 116 3.91 -8.46 -9.91
C ARG A 116 4.27 -7.57 -8.71
N HIS A 117 3.49 -6.51 -8.54
CA HIS A 117 3.62 -5.69 -7.35
C HIS A 117 3.41 -6.55 -6.09
N TRP A 118 4.21 -6.34 -5.07
CA TRP A 118 4.21 -7.15 -3.83
C TRP A 118 2.82 -7.31 -3.20
N ALA A 119 1.95 -6.30 -3.34
CA ALA A 119 0.58 -6.35 -2.80
C ALA A 119 -0.31 -7.40 -3.49
N PHE A 120 0.04 -7.85 -4.71
CA PHE A 120 -0.67 -8.90 -5.46
C PHE A 120 0.01 -10.27 -5.37
N VAL A 121 1.08 -10.37 -4.57
CA VAL A 121 1.71 -11.65 -4.28
C VAL A 121 1.14 -12.18 -2.97
N PRO A 122 0.58 -13.40 -2.95
CA PRO A 122 0.06 -13.98 -1.71
C PRO A 122 1.12 -13.96 -0.61
N PRO A 123 0.78 -13.49 0.62
CA PRO A 123 1.74 -13.43 1.70
C PRO A 123 2.18 -14.84 2.12
N VAL A 124 3.48 -15.02 2.30
CA VAL A 124 4.06 -16.24 2.87
C VAL A 124 4.58 -15.94 4.27
N LYS A 125 4.42 -16.91 5.19
CA LYS A 125 4.95 -16.76 6.54
C LYS A 125 6.48 -16.77 6.49
N PRO A 126 7.17 -15.66 6.82
CA PRO A 126 8.62 -15.62 6.77
C PRO A 126 9.22 -16.38 7.96
N ALA A 127 10.48 -16.81 7.82
CA ALA A 127 11.26 -17.32 8.94
C ALA A 127 11.50 -16.20 9.97
N LEU A 128 11.45 -16.56 11.24
CA LEU A 128 11.74 -15.61 12.32
C LEU A 128 13.23 -15.24 12.29
N PRO A 129 13.56 -13.94 12.28
CA PRO A 129 14.94 -13.52 12.27
C PRO A 129 15.65 -13.89 13.59
N GLU A 130 16.94 -14.20 13.49
CA GLU A 130 17.81 -14.33 14.65
C GLU A 130 18.11 -12.93 15.21
N VAL A 131 18.04 -12.81 16.56
CA VAL A 131 18.30 -11.57 17.29
C VAL A 131 19.27 -11.83 18.45
N LYS A 132 20.07 -10.83 18.80
CA LYS A 132 21.04 -10.90 19.87
C LYS A 132 20.38 -10.88 21.25
N ASN A 133 19.44 -9.97 21.47
CA ASN A 133 18.74 -9.83 22.74
C ASN A 133 17.43 -10.63 22.76
N LYS A 134 17.55 -11.96 22.84
CA LYS A 134 16.39 -12.88 22.86
C LYS A 134 15.47 -12.68 24.08
N LYS A 135 15.96 -12.06 25.17
CA LYS A 135 15.14 -11.82 26.37
C LYS A 135 14.13 -10.68 26.19
N TRP A 136 14.44 -9.70 25.34
CA TRP A 136 13.54 -8.60 25.06
C TRP A 136 12.38 -9.04 24.14
N ALA A 137 12.67 -9.89 23.17
CA ALA A 137 11.70 -10.34 22.17
C ALA A 137 10.78 -11.43 22.77
N LYS A 138 9.58 -11.07 23.16
CA LYS A 138 8.55 -11.98 23.70
C LYS A 138 7.80 -12.74 22.59
N GLY A 139 7.57 -12.09 21.44
CA GLY A 139 6.81 -12.63 20.33
C GLY A 139 7.52 -12.56 18.97
N ALA A 140 6.83 -13.03 17.94
CA ALA A 140 7.33 -13.00 16.57
C ALA A 140 7.55 -11.56 16.07
N ILE A 141 6.60 -10.66 16.33
CA ILE A 141 6.67 -9.25 15.94
C ILE A 141 7.90 -8.59 16.57
N ASP A 142 8.15 -8.83 17.85
CA ASP A 142 9.32 -8.29 18.55
C ASP A 142 10.63 -8.71 17.89
N ARG A 143 10.73 -9.94 17.38
CA ARG A 143 11.92 -10.41 16.66
C ARG A 143 12.17 -9.62 15.37
N PHE A 144 11.13 -9.33 14.61
CA PHE A 144 11.28 -8.52 13.40
C PHE A 144 11.68 -7.09 13.74
N ILE A 145 11.04 -6.48 14.74
CA ILE A 145 11.38 -5.13 15.21
C ILE A 145 12.82 -5.08 15.72
N LEU A 146 13.19 -6.01 16.61
CA LEU A 146 14.53 -6.05 17.21
C LEU A 146 15.60 -6.30 16.17
N SER A 147 15.38 -7.21 15.22
CA SER A 147 16.31 -7.46 14.11
C SER A 147 16.58 -6.19 13.30
N ARG A 148 15.54 -5.39 13.06
CA ARG A 148 15.71 -4.10 12.36
C ARG A 148 16.48 -3.09 13.22
N LEU A 149 16.14 -2.97 14.48
CA LEU A 149 16.86 -2.07 15.42
C LEU A 149 18.35 -2.45 15.50
N GLU A 150 18.65 -3.74 15.66
CA GLU A 150 20.04 -4.22 15.73
C GLU A 150 20.82 -3.95 14.43
N LYS A 151 20.17 -4.07 13.27
CA LYS A 151 20.77 -3.74 11.97
C LYS A 151 21.12 -2.26 11.85
N GLU A 152 20.30 -1.39 12.39
CA GLU A 152 20.53 0.08 12.41
C GLU A 152 21.41 0.53 13.60
N GLY A 153 21.91 -0.40 14.43
CA GLY A 153 22.72 -0.09 15.61
C GLY A 153 21.91 0.57 16.74
N LEU A 154 20.58 0.46 16.71
CA LEU A 154 19.68 1.02 17.70
C LEU A 154 19.32 -0.02 18.78
N LYS A 155 18.87 0.48 19.92
CA LYS A 155 18.34 -0.34 21.03
C LYS A 155 16.87 0.01 21.27
N PRO A 156 16.04 -0.96 21.72
CA PRO A 156 14.71 -0.65 22.20
C PRO A 156 14.75 0.36 23.36
N SER A 157 13.76 1.23 23.42
CA SER A 157 13.54 2.08 24.60
C SER A 157 13.17 1.23 25.81
N PRO A 158 13.41 1.70 27.03
CA PRO A 158 12.87 1.08 28.24
C PRO A 158 11.35 0.96 28.16
N GLU A 159 10.81 -0.02 28.84
CA GLU A 159 9.37 -0.15 29.03
C GLU A 159 8.80 1.09 29.72
N ALA A 160 7.64 1.54 29.28
CA ALA A 160 6.97 2.67 29.89
C ALA A 160 6.46 2.31 31.30
N ASP A 161 6.31 3.32 32.17
CA ASP A 161 5.69 3.11 33.46
C ASP A 161 4.21 2.66 33.33
N LYS A 162 3.68 2.08 34.41
CA LYS A 162 2.31 1.55 34.43
C LYS A 162 1.25 2.56 34.05
N TYR A 163 1.39 3.82 34.49
CA TYR A 163 0.41 4.86 34.19
C TYR A 163 0.40 5.17 32.69
N VAL A 164 1.57 5.30 32.08
CA VAL A 164 1.69 5.56 30.64
C VAL A 164 1.19 4.37 29.83
N LEU A 165 1.47 3.12 30.25
CA LEU A 165 0.96 1.92 29.60
C LEU A 165 -0.58 1.87 29.63
N LEU A 166 -1.17 2.07 30.81
CA LEU A 166 -2.63 2.11 30.97
C LEU A 166 -3.27 3.18 30.08
N ARG A 167 -2.72 4.42 30.15
CA ARG A 167 -3.24 5.52 29.36
C ARG A 167 -3.22 5.20 27.85
N ARG A 168 -2.12 4.65 27.34
CA ARG A 168 -1.99 4.31 25.93
C ARG A 168 -3.00 3.26 25.51
N VAL A 169 -3.03 2.13 26.21
CA VAL A 169 -3.92 1.02 25.83
C VAL A 169 -5.39 1.39 25.93
N THR A 170 -5.79 2.25 26.90
CA THR A 170 -7.17 2.69 27.04
C THR A 170 -7.57 3.61 25.89
N PHE A 171 -6.71 4.55 25.50
CA PHE A 171 -6.96 5.37 24.32
C PHE A 171 -6.99 4.55 23.03
N ASP A 172 -6.08 3.62 22.87
CA ASP A 172 -6.00 2.81 21.63
C ASP A 172 -7.24 1.92 21.46
N LEU A 173 -7.73 1.31 22.55
CA LEU A 173 -8.82 0.35 22.50
C LEU A 173 -10.21 0.96 22.75
N ALA A 174 -10.33 1.99 23.56
CA ALA A 174 -11.62 2.57 23.94
C ALA A 174 -11.82 4.02 23.49
N GLY A 175 -10.76 4.69 22.98
CA GLY A 175 -10.82 6.10 22.56
C GLY A 175 -10.96 7.11 23.71
N LEU A 176 -10.97 6.63 24.95
CA LEU A 176 -11.22 7.43 26.16
C LEU A 176 -10.05 7.31 27.13
N PRO A 177 -9.79 8.30 28.00
CA PRO A 177 -8.83 8.15 29.08
C PRO A 177 -9.33 7.13 30.13
N PRO A 178 -8.41 6.48 30.86
CA PRO A 178 -8.79 5.67 32.02
C PRO A 178 -9.38 6.55 33.12
N THR A 179 -10.32 5.99 33.90
CA THR A 179 -10.88 6.66 35.07
C THR A 179 -9.87 6.70 36.24
N PRO A 180 -10.03 7.57 37.23
CA PRO A 180 -9.18 7.56 38.41
C PRO A 180 -9.16 6.21 39.14
N GLU A 181 -10.30 5.54 39.23
CA GLU A 181 -10.45 4.22 39.84
C GLU A 181 -9.68 3.15 39.07
N GLU A 182 -9.77 3.13 37.75
CA GLU A 182 -9.00 2.20 36.90
C GLU A 182 -7.49 2.44 37.01
N ILE A 183 -7.08 3.69 37.18
CA ILE A 183 -5.66 4.05 37.41
C ILE A 183 -5.19 3.45 38.75
N GLU A 184 -5.93 3.68 39.83
CA GLU A 184 -5.58 3.21 41.15
C GLU A 184 -5.53 1.68 41.21
N GLU A 185 -6.54 1.00 40.65
CA GLU A 185 -6.61 -0.46 40.54
C GLU A 185 -5.36 -1.01 39.83
N PHE A 186 -5.04 -0.50 38.63
CA PHE A 186 -3.91 -1.00 37.86
C PHE A 186 -2.54 -0.70 38.50
N LEU A 187 -2.37 0.49 39.12
CA LEU A 187 -1.13 0.85 39.77
C LEU A 187 -0.84 -0.01 41.02
N THR A 188 -1.89 -0.38 41.75
CA THR A 188 -1.76 -1.20 42.97
C THR A 188 -1.67 -2.70 42.68
N ASP A 189 -2.13 -3.16 41.53
CA ASP A 189 -2.06 -4.56 41.12
C ASP A 189 -0.61 -4.99 40.85
N GLN A 190 -0.13 -5.97 41.62
CA GLN A 190 1.22 -6.54 41.51
C GLN A 190 1.26 -7.89 40.79
N SER A 191 0.14 -8.36 40.26
CA SER A 191 0.10 -9.63 39.54
C SER A 191 0.83 -9.55 38.18
N GLU A 192 1.39 -10.66 37.74
CA GLU A 192 2.14 -10.76 36.49
C GLU A 192 1.26 -10.51 35.25
N ASP A 193 -0.05 -10.82 35.35
CA ASP A 193 -1.05 -10.70 34.29
C ASP A 193 -1.89 -9.40 34.38
N ALA A 194 -1.50 -8.45 35.24
CA ALA A 194 -2.27 -7.21 35.45
C ALA A 194 -2.55 -6.45 34.15
N TYR A 195 -1.57 -6.37 33.24
CA TYR A 195 -1.71 -5.65 31.98
C TYR A 195 -2.63 -6.39 31.01
N GLU A 196 -2.49 -7.72 30.90
CA GLU A 196 -3.34 -8.57 30.07
C GLU A 196 -4.81 -8.48 30.50
N ARG A 197 -5.10 -8.45 31.80
CA ARG A 197 -6.47 -8.24 32.30
C ARG A 197 -7.06 -6.89 31.92
N VAL A 198 -6.26 -5.84 31.95
CA VAL A 198 -6.70 -4.52 31.45
C VAL A 198 -7.04 -4.60 29.96
N VAL A 199 -6.19 -5.23 29.15
CA VAL A 199 -6.45 -5.41 27.71
C VAL A 199 -7.74 -6.20 27.46
N ASP A 200 -7.93 -7.33 28.13
CA ASP A 200 -9.12 -8.18 28.01
C ASP A 200 -10.40 -7.42 28.39
N ARG A 201 -10.34 -6.65 29.47
CA ARG A 201 -11.45 -5.80 29.91
C ARG A 201 -11.81 -4.75 28.84
N LEU A 202 -10.81 -4.07 28.27
CA LEU A 202 -11.02 -3.06 27.25
C LEU A 202 -11.56 -3.66 25.95
N LEU A 203 -11.05 -4.82 25.53
CA LEU A 203 -11.55 -5.54 24.35
C LEU A 203 -13.00 -6.03 24.53
N SER A 204 -13.43 -6.28 25.77
CA SER A 204 -14.80 -6.66 26.09
C SER A 204 -15.74 -5.49 26.30
N SER A 205 -15.24 -4.26 26.28
CA SER A 205 -16.01 -3.03 26.43
C SER A 205 -16.76 -2.69 25.14
N PRO A 206 -18.00 -2.18 25.21
CA PRO A 206 -18.71 -1.68 24.03
C PRO A 206 -17.96 -0.52 23.35
N HIS A 207 -17.16 0.24 24.08
CA HIS A 207 -16.35 1.33 23.56
C HIS A 207 -15.25 0.87 22.59
N TYR A 208 -14.85 -0.41 22.65
CA TYR A 208 -13.92 -0.98 21.68
C TYR A 208 -14.47 -0.90 20.26
N GLY A 209 -15.70 -1.38 20.05
CA GLY A 209 -16.35 -1.31 18.75
C GLY A 209 -16.60 0.13 18.29
N GLU A 210 -16.95 1.03 19.20
CA GLU A 210 -17.14 2.46 18.89
C GLU A 210 -15.81 3.09 18.41
N GLN A 211 -14.72 2.83 19.12
CA GLN A 211 -13.39 3.36 18.78
C GLN A 211 -12.90 2.83 17.42
N ILE A 212 -12.93 1.52 17.23
CA ILE A 212 -12.45 0.91 15.98
C ILE A 212 -13.37 1.25 14.80
N ALA A 213 -14.69 1.35 15.04
CA ALA A 213 -15.64 1.77 14.01
C ALA A 213 -15.33 3.16 13.46
N SER A 214 -14.77 4.07 14.25
CA SER A 214 -14.47 5.43 13.77
C SER A 214 -13.56 5.42 12.55
N TYR A 215 -12.52 4.58 12.53
CA TYR A 215 -11.62 4.42 11.38
C TYR A 215 -12.31 3.83 10.16
N TRP A 216 -13.23 2.87 10.39
CA TRP A 216 -13.99 2.26 9.31
C TRP A 216 -15.02 3.24 8.72
N LEU A 217 -15.70 4.00 9.56
CA LEU A 217 -16.68 5.01 9.18
C LEU A 217 -16.05 6.11 8.33
N ASP A 218 -14.85 6.58 8.70
CA ASP A 218 -14.07 7.54 7.92
C ASP A 218 -13.71 6.98 6.54
N ALA A 219 -13.16 5.77 6.49
CA ALA A 219 -12.80 5.11 5.24
C ALA A 219 -14.02 4.87 4.33
N ALA A 220 -15.18 4.53 4.92
CA ALA A 220 -16.44 4.33 4.21
C ALA A 220 -17.17 5.64 3.89
N ARG A 221 -16.65 6.79 4.30
CA ARG A 221 -17.25 8.13 4.10
C ARG A 221 -18.65 8.26 4.71
N TYR A 222 -18.83 7.70 5.91
CA TYR A 222 -20.08 7.76 6.64
C TYR A 222 -20.52 9.20 6.92
N ALA A 223 -21.79 9.47 6.72
CA ALA A 223 -22.46 10.68 7.18
C ALA A 223 -23.95 10.41 7.40
N ASP A 224 -24.55 11.10 8.39
CA ASP A 224 -26.01 11.12 8.61
C ASP A 224 -26.70 12.22 7.78
N THR A 225 -26.04 12.70 6.73
CA THR A 225 -26.54 13.70 5.79
C THR A 225 -26.22 13.33 4.35
N ASP A 226 -26.84 14.02 3.38
CA ASP A 226 -26.63 13.78 1.96
C ASP A 226 -25.17 14.04 1.50
N GLY A 227 -24.44 14.88 2.25
CA GLY A 227 -23.05 15.24 1.94
C GLY A 227 -22.90 16.16 0.72
N TYR A 228 -24.00 16.69 0.19
CA TYR A 228 -23.97 17.58 -0.97
C TYR A 228 -25.16 18.53 -1.00
N GLN A 229 -24.93 19.80 -1.41
CA GLN A 229 -25.94 20.85 -1.64
C GLN A 229 -26.85 21.09 -0.42
N ASN A 230 -28.09 20.66 -0.52
CA ASN A 230 -29.14 20.86 0.52
C ASN A 230 -28.82 20.08 1.80
N ASP A 231 -27.93 19.12 1.71
CA ASP A 231 -27.39 18.32 2.82
C ASP A 231 -28.45 17.82 3.81
N ARG A 232 -29.49 17.20 3.29
CA ARG A 232 -30.64 16.71 4.07
C ARG A 232 -30.21 15.56 4.98
N ILE A 233 -30.87 15.41 6.10
CA ILE A 233 -30.67 14.33 7.06
C ILE A 233 -31.01 12.96 6.42
N ARG A 234 -30.15 11.97 6.62
CA ARG A 234 -30.35 10.55 6.29
C ARG A 234 -30.23 9.70 7.55
N TYR A 235 -30.89 8.56 7.57
CA TYR A 235 -30.86 7.64 8.72
C TYR A 235 -29.76 6.57 8.52
N MET A 236 -28.52 6.98 8.27
CA MET A 236 -27.39 6.07 8.09
C MET A 236 -26.85 5.50 9.40
N TRP A 237 -27.21 6.07 10.53
CA TRP A 237 -26.84 5.60 11.87
C TRP A 237 -27.16 4.11 12.11
N VAL A 238 -28.17 3.56 11.46
CA VAL A 238 -28.54 2.13 11.57
C VAL A 238 -27.40 1.25 11.04
N TRP A 239 -26.75 1.66 9.94
CA TRP A 239 -25.58 0.97 9.41
C TRP A 239 -24.35 1.19 10.30
N ARG A 240 -24.13 2.38 10.82
CA ARG A 240 -23.06 2.65 11.80
C ARG A 240 -23.16 1.70 13.00
N ASP A 241 -24.36 1.55 13.57
CA ASP A 241 -24.60 0.69 14.73
C ASP A 241 -24.37 -0.79 14.40
N TRP A 242 -24.66 -1.20 13.16
CA TRP A 242 -24.29 -2.52 12.67
C TRP A 242 -22.75 -2.71 12.64
N VAL A 243 -21.98 -1.73 12.14
CA VAL A 243 -20.51 -1.77 12.12
C VAL A 243 -19.96 -1.91 13.55
N ILE A 244 -20.40 -1.08 14.48
CA ILE A 244 -20.00 -1.12 15.89
C ILE A 244 -20.26 -2.49 16.49
N ARG A 245 -21.44 -3.05 16.27
CA ARG A 245 -21.80 -4.38 16.76
C ARG A 245 -20.93 -5.48 16.15
N ALA A 246 -20.73 -5.45 14.83
CA ALA A 246 -19.92 -6.43 14.13
C ALA A 246 -18.46 -6.47 14.68
N LEU A 247 -17.91 -5.31 15.02
CA LEU A 247 -16.57 -5.18 15.62
C LEU A 247 -16.55 -5.68 17.07
N ASN A 248 -17.56 -5.36 17.89
CA ASN A 248 -17.67 -5.86 19.24
C ASN A 248 -17.91 -7.39 19.29
N ASP A 249 -18.63 -7.94 18.32
CA ASP A 249 -18.84 -9.38 18.17
C ASP A 249 -17.62 -10.11 17.56
N ASN A 250 -16.53 -9.38 17.31
CA ASN A 250 -15.32 -9.88 16.64
C ASN A 250 -15.65 -10.67 15.35
N MET A 251 -16.55 -10.12 14.53
CA MET A 251 -16.99 -10.74 13.28
C MET A 251 -15.78 -11.05 12.39
N PRO A 252 -15.64 -12.27 11.83
CA PRO A 252 -14.60 -12.58 10.87
C PRO A 252 -14.58 -11.59 9.72
N PHE A 253 -13.40 -11.10 9.32
CA PHE A 253 -13.27 -9.98 8.39
C PHE A 253 -13.81 -10.31 6.98
N ASP A 254 -13.68 -11.53 6.53
CA ASP A 254 -14.27 -12.02 5.29
C ASP A 254 -15.79 -11.93 5.29
N ARG A 255 -16.43 -12.30 6.42
CA ARG A 255 -17.86 -12.14 6.62
C ARG A 255 -18.28 -10.66 6.70
N PHE A 256 -17.50 -9.85 7.40
CA PHE A 256 -17.72 -8.41 7.51
C PHE A 256 -17.71 -7.72 6.15
N ILE A 257 -16.77 -8.09 5.26
CA ILE A 257 -16.75 -7.62 3.87
C ILE A 257 -17.96 -8.11 3.09
N LEU A 258 -18.23 -9.42 3.14
CA LEU A 258 -19.30 -10.06 2.36
C LEU A 258 -20.67 -9.45 2.70
N GLU A 259 -20.98 -9.26 3.98
CA GLU A 259 -22.25 -8.68 4.41
C GLU A 259 -22.42 -7.22 3.99
N GLN A 260 -21.34 -6.42 4.01
CA GLN A 260 -21.38 -5.05 3.54
C GLN A 260 -21.53 -4.91 2.02
N MET A 261 -20.89 -5.80 1.27
CA MET A 261 -20.94 -5.75 -0.19
C MET A 261 -22.21 -6.35 -0.79
N ALA A 262 -22.72 -7.41 -0.19
CA ALA A 262 -23.80 -8.23 -0.76
C ALA A 262 -24.78 -8.80 0.28
N GLY A 263 -24.91 -8.15 1.44
CA GLY A 263 -25.75 -8.65 2.54
C GLY A 263 -27.22 -8.83 2.18
N ASP A 264 -27.74 -7.98 1.31
CA ASP A 264 -29.09 -8.03 0.74
C ASP A 264 -29.27 -9.15 -0.29
N LEU A 265 -28.19 -9.67 -0.86
CA LEU A 265 -28.19 -10.73 -1.87
C LEU A 265 -27.91 -12.14 -1.32
N LEU A 266 -27.59 -12.24 -0.03
CA LEU A 266 -27.26 -13.53 0.59
C LEU A 266 -28.47 -14.49 0.58
N PRO A 267 -28.25 -15.81 0.37
CA PRO A 267 -29.33 -16.81 0.34
C PRO A 267 -30.14 -16.85 1.64
N ARG A 268 -29.51 -16.56 2.79
CA ARG A 268 -30.14 -16.48 4.11
C ARG A 268 -30.12 -15.06 4.65
N ARG A 269 -30.51 -14.11 3.83
CA ARG A 269 -30.59 -12.71 4.23
C ARG A 269 -31.59 -12.50 5.35
N ASN A 270 -31.28 -11.58 6.23
CA ASN A 270 -32.15 -11.10 7.30
C ASN A 270 -32.03 -9.58 7.40
N PHE A 271 -32.77 -8.98 8.33
CA PHE A 271 -32.73 -7.53 8.52
C PHE A 271 -31.29 -7.00 8.74
N MET A 272 -30.48 -7.68 9.57
CA MET A 272 -29.11 -7.21 9.87
C MET A 272 -28.16 -7.29 8.66
N THR A 273 -28.27 -8.34 7.85
CA THR A 273 -27.45 -8.42 6.62
C THR A 273 -27.89 -7.41 5.56
N GLN A 274 -29.20 -7.05 5.52
CA GLN A 274 -29.67 -5.96 4.68
C GLN A 274 -29.15 -4.60 5.18
N VAL A 275 -29.13 -4.37 6.50
CA VAL A 275 -28.52 -3.16 7.09
C VAL A 275 -27.03 -3.08 6.75
N ALA A 276 -26.30 -4.21 6.81
CA ALA A 276 -24.89 -4.27 6.46
C ALA A 276 -24.61 -3.70 5.05
N SER A 277 -25.46 -4.05 4.06
CA SER A 277 -25.31 -3.55 2.68
C SER A 277 -25.54 -2.04 2.54
N GLY A 278 -25.92 -1.36 3.63
CA GLY A 278 -25.94 0.09 3.75
C GLY A 278 -24.58 0.76 3.46
N TYR A 279 -23.47 0.01 3.52
CA TYR A 279 -22.17 0.47 3.03
C TYR A 279 -22.24 1.11 1.65
N ASN A 280 -22.99 0.50 0.72
CA ASN A 280 -23.16 0.99 -0.64
C ASN A 280 -23.99 2.28 -0.75
N TRP A 281 -24.57 2.76 0.35
CA TRP A 281 -25.36 3.98 0.42
C TRP A 281 -24.62 5.16 1.05
N ASN A 282 -23.37 5.01 1.46
CA ASN A 282 -22.56 6.10 2.02
C ASN A 282 -22.13 7.14 0.98
N HIS A 283 -22.38 6.92 -0.31
CA HIS A 283 -22.09 7.93 -1.33
C HIS A 283 -22.92 9.19 -1.09
N ARG A 284 -22.38 10.33 -1.53
CA ARG A 284 -23.14 11.59 -1.53
C ARG A 284 -24.41 11.48 -2.37
N ILE A 285 -25.45 12.23 -2.02
CA ILE A 285 -26.72 12.30 -2.77
C ILE A 285 -26.98 13.73 -3.18
N ASN A 286 -27.28 13.95 -4.46
CA ASN A 286 -27.79 15.22 -4.94
C ASN A 286 -29.32 15.24 -4.83
N SER A 287 -29.85 16.26 -4.15
CA SER A 287 -31.28 16.49 -3.98
C SER A 287 -31.74 17.81 -4.60
N GLU A 288 -30.91 18.41 -5.46
CA GLU A 288 -31.16 19.67 -6.12
C GLU A 288 -32.20 19.51 -7.24
N GLY A 289 -33.20 20.44 -7.27
CA GLY A 289 -34.12 20.54 -8.40
C GLY A 289 -33.41 21.06 -9.67
N GLY A 290 -33.68 20.42 -10.83
CA GLY A 290 -33.10 20.80 -12.12
C GLY A 290 -31.77 20.10 -12.44
N SER A 291 -31.31 19.21 -11.57
CA SER A 291 -30.16 18.33 -11.90
C SER A 291 -30.52 17.29 -12.96
N ILE A 292 -29.53 16.82 -13.70
CA ILE A 292 -29.69 15.78 -14.72
C ILE A 292 -29.55 14.41 -14.03
N PRO A 293 -30.61 13.59 -13.90
CA PRO A 293 -30.56 12.33 -13.16
C PRO A 293 -29.49 11.35 -13.68
N ASP A 294 -29.31 11.25 -14.98
CA ASP A 294 -28.35 10.32 -15.60
C ASP A 294 -26.90 10.68 -15.27
N GLU A 295 -26.57 11.97 -15.19
CA GLU A 295 -25.27 12.44 -14.73
C GLU A 295 -24.99 11.97 -13.30
N TRP A 296 -25.95 12.14 -12.40
CA TRP A 296 -25.81 11.76 -11.00
C TRP A 296 -25.73 10.24 -10.78
N ILE A 297 -26.38 9.44 -11.63
CA ILE A 297 -26.21 7.99 -11.59
C ILE A 297 -24.75 7.61 -11.87
N VAL A 298 -24.12 8.24 -12.86
CA VAL A 298 -22.69 8.02 -13.18
C VAL A 298 -21.81 8.45 -12.01
N GLU A 299 -22.06 9.61 -11.43
CA GLU A 299 -21.32 10.12 -10.27
C GLU A 299 -21.44 9.17 -9.06
N TYR A 300 -22.62 8.63 -8.77
CA TYR A 300 -22.82 7.69 -7.68
C TYR A 300 -22.10 6.36 -7.91
N VAL A 301 -22.07 5.87 -9.15
CA VAL A 301 -21.33 4.66 -9.50
C VAL A 301 -19.83 4.90 -9.33
N ALA A 302 -19.31 6.01 -9.85
CA ALA A 302 -17.90 6.37 -9.72
C ALA A 302 -17.48 6.48 -8.24
N ASP A 303 -18.29 7.14 -7.43
CA ASP A 303 -18.07 7.32 -6.00
C ASP A 303 -18.04 5.98 -5.23
N ARG A 304 -18.93 5.06 -5.54
CA ARG A 304 -18.96 3.71 -4.97
C ARG A 304 -17.72 2.89 -5.35
N VAL A 305 -17.34 2.93 -6.63
CA VAL A 305 -16.16 2.21 -7.14
C VAL A 305 -14.88 2.74 -6.49
N GLU A 306 -14.74 4.05 -6.38
CA GLU A 306 -13.61 4.68 -5.70
C GLU A 306 -13.54 4.28 -4.22
N THR A 307 -14.67 4.36 -3.51
CA THR A 307 -14.73 3.97 -2.09
C THR A 307 -14.38 2.50 -1.89
N LEU A 308 -14.92 1.61 -2.73
CA LEU A 308 -14.60 0.19 -2.70
C LEU A 308 -13.11 -0.06 -2.97
N GLY A 309 -12.56 0.57 -4.02
CA GLY A 309 -11.15 0.45 -4.36
C GLY A 309 -10.24 0.90 -3.22
N THR A 310 -10.54 2.04 -2.62
CA THR A 310 -9.74 2.59 -1.51
C THR A 310 -9.88 1.76 -0.24
N THR A 311 -11.11 1.41 0.15
CA THR A 311 -11.38 0.77 1.45
C THR A 311 -10.98 -0.71 1.48
N PHE A 312 -11.31 -1.48 0.44
CA PHE A 312 -11.09 -2.92 0.42
C PHE A 312 -9.83 -3.36 -0.34
N LEU A 313 -9.43 -2.61 -1.37
CA LEU A 313 -8.33 -3.01 -2.24
C LEU A 313 -7.06 -2.19 -2.00
N GLY A 314 -7.15 -1.05 -1.28
CA GLY A 314 -6.03 -0.12 -1.12
C GLY A 314 -5.59 0.50 -2.45
N LEU A 315 -6.51 0.62 -3.41
CA LEU A 315 -6.27 1.16 -4.76
C LEU A 315 -6.91 2.51 -4.93
N THR A 316 -6.21 3.42 -5.59
CA THR A 316 -6.75 4.71 -6.02
C THR A 316 -7.33 4.55 -7.42
N LEU A 317 -8.65 4.42 -7.54
CA LEU A 317 -9.34 4.21 -8.81
C LEU A 317 -9.86 5.50 -9.47
N ASN A 318 -9.72 6.64 -8.81
CA ASN A 318 -10.30 7.90 -9.26
C ASN A 318 -9.82 8.34 -10.64
N CYS A 319 -8.54 8.10 -10.98
CA CYS A 319 -8.00 8.42 -12.31
C CYS A 319 -8.69 7.62 -13.44
N SER A 320 -9.17 6.42 -13.13
CA SER A 320 -9.86 5.54 -14.10
C SER A 320 -11.24 6.05 -14.53
N LEU A 321 -11.75 7.09 -13.88
CA LEU A 321 -12.98 7.76 -14.31
C LEU A 321 -12.85 8.41 -15.71
N CYS A 322 -11.65 8.90 -16.05
CA CYS A 322 -11.41 9.65 -17.27
C CYS A 322 -10.56 8.90 -18.31
N HIS A 323 -9.70 7.96 -17.87
CA HIS A 323 -8.80 7.23 -18.77
C HIS A 323 -8.35 5.90 -18.15
N ASP A 324 -7.87 4.99 -18.97
CA ASP A 324 -7.23 3.75 -18.54
C ASP A 324 -5.96 4.06 -17.72
N HIS A 325 -5.77 3.30 -16.65
CA HIS A 325 -4.69 3.58 -15.70
C HIS A 325 -3.45 2.70 -15.96
#